data_ffcd8f9da0975ea4e1a62e93cf515c6e
#
_entry.id   ffcd8f9da0975ea4e1a62e93cf515c6e
#
_cell.length_a   1.000
_cell.length_b   1.000
_cell.length_c   1.000
_cell.angle_alpha   90.00
_cell.angle_beta   90.00
_cell.angle_gamma   90.00
#
_symmetry.space_group_name_H-M   'P 1'
#
loop_
_entity.id
_entity.type
_entity.pdbx_description
1 polymer ?
#
loop_
_entity_poly.entity_id
_entity_poly.type
_entity_poly.pdbx_seq_one_letter_code
_entity_poly.pdbx_strand_id
1 'polypeptide(L)'
;TVGCESEKRNTIRIIKMSTFFTCRLYFYILGKADTIMGCISEITGQTRLTGLLGSPVSHSKSPLMHNEAYRLLGLDYVYLCFDVPENNLQVAFEGLKKLNVAGFNCTMPDKTLMSKLVDELSPAAKIIGAVNTVVNDNGKFVGHNTDGTGYIRSLQDCGHNIVGKKMTLLGSGGAASSICVQAALDGAREIDVLSIKDNFWSKAEKLVSDINDNTDCKVNLIEMNDDSIGESVFSSDILTNATPIGMAPNTDGCLVKDSSILRPELIVSDIIYNPLE
;
A
#
# COMPACT_ATOMS: atom_id res chain seq x y z
N THR A 1 -15.29 -6.96 -13.88
CA THR A 1 -14.94 -5.61 -14.26
C THR A 1 -15.42 -4.67 -13.17
N VAL A 2 -14.64 -4.50 -12.11
CA VAL A 2 -14.82 -3.40 -11.16
C VAL A 2 -14.29 -2.17 -11.88
N GLY A 3 -15.22 -1.28 -12.22
CA GLY A 3 -14.95 -0.20 -13.14
C GLY A 3 -13.93 0.79 -12.62
N CYS A 4 -13.00 1.09 -13.47
CA CYS A 4 -12.50 2.42 -13.61
C CYS A 4 -13.70 3.23 -14.15
N GLU A 5 -14.54 3.81 -13.29
CA GLU A 5 -15.61 4.70 -13.69
C GLU A 5 -14.98 6.00 -14.17
N SER A 6 -14.74 6.08 -15.48
CA SER A 6 -14.45 7.33 -16.15
C SER A 6 -15.78 7.99 -16.48
N GLU A 7 -16.26 8.89 -15.65
CA GLU A 7 -17.30 9.83 -16.07
C GLU A 7 -16.73 10.75 -17.17
N LYS A 8 -17.26 10.60 -18.37
CA LYS A 8 -17.01 11.49 -19.49
C LYS A 8 -17.84 12.76 -19.35
N ARG A 9 -17.28 13.77 -18.71
CA ARG A 9 -17.72 15.17 -18.89
C ARG A 9 -16.50 16.04 -18.69
N ASN A 10 -16.00 16.69 -19.72
CA ASN A 10 -14.87 17.66 -19.81
C ASN A 10 -13.89 17.56 -18.62
N THR A 11 -12.82 16.60 -18.62
CA THR A 11 -12.89 15.95 -17.33
C THR A 11 -11.54 15.39 -16.93
N ILE A 12 -11.11 15.88 -15.82
CA ILE A 12 -10.12 15.37 -14.91
C ILE A 12 -10.36 13.86 -14.73
N ARG A 13 -9.37 13.05 -15.03
CA ARG A 13 -9.42 11.60 -14.78
C ARG A 13 -9.10 11.35 -13.29
N ILE A 14 -10.14 11.31 -12.46
CA ILE A 14 -9.99 10.95 -11.05
C ILE A 14 -9.96 9.42 -10.97
N ILE A 15 -8.81 8.88 -10.56
CA ILE A 15 -8.67 7.47 -10.21
C ILE A 15 -8.86 7.37 -8.70
N LYS A 16 -10.07 7.04 -8.27
CA LYS A 16 -10.27 6.59 -6.88
C LYS A 16 -9.71 5.21 -6.76
N MET A 17 -8.59 5.12 -6.13
CA MET A 17 -7.91 3.87 -5.84
C MET A 17 -8.50 3.30 -4.56
N SER A 18 -9.55 2.48 -4.70
CA SER A 18 -9.94 1.63 -3.58
C SER A 18 -8.73 0.77 -3.22
N THR A 19 -8.16 1.11 -2.10
CA THR A 19 -6.93 0.62 -1.52
C THR A 19 -6.67 -0.84 -1.79
N PHE A 20 -5.45 -1.09 -2.26
CA PHE A 20 -4.77 -2.37 -2.23
C PHE A 20 -5.38 -3.48 -3.10
N PHE A 21 -4.51 -4.20 -3.73
CA PHE A 21 -4.71 -5.49 -4.41
C PHE A 21 -5.73 -6.41 -3.69
N THR A 22 -5.86 -6.27 -2.37
CA THR A 22 -6.84 -6.89 -1.51
C THR A 22 -8.29 -6.56 -1.86
N CYS A 23 -8.62 -5.33 -2.22
CA CYS A 23 -10.01 -4.93 -2.42
C CYS A 23 -10.58 -5.44 -3.76
N ARG A 24 -9.77 -5.48 -4.82
CA ARG A 24 -10.22 -5.96 -6.14
C ARG A 24 -10.53 -7.45 -6.14
N LEU A 25 -9.73 -8.25 -5.44
CA LEU A 25 -10.01 -9.66 -5.25
C LEU A 25 -11.28 -9.87 -4.41
N TYR A 26 -11.46 -9.06 -3.37
CA TYR A 26 -12.65 -9.11 -2.51
C TYR A 26 -13.95 -8.80 -3.29
N PHE A 27 -13.99 -7.74 -4.12
CA PHE A 27 -15.16 -7.42 -4.94
C PHE A 27 -15.40 -8.43 -6.07
N TYR A 28 -14.35 -8.95 -6.68
CA TYR A 28 -14.48 -10.03 -7.66
C TYR A 28 -15.07 -11.30 -7.04
N ILE A 29 -14.67 -11.60 -5.80
CA ILE A 29 -15.15 -12.74 -5.03
C ILE A 29 -16.62 -12.55 -4.61
N LEU A 30 -16.99 -11.38 -4.08
CA LEU A 30 -18.37 -11.10 -3.68
C LEU A 30 -19.37 -11.13 -4.85
N GLY A 31 -18.95 -10.64 -6.02
CA GLY A 31 -19.79 -10.68 -7.24
C GLY A 31 -20.02 -12.08 -7.81
N LYS A 32 -19.31 -13.11 -7.32
CA LYS A 32 -19.46 -14.51 -7.73
C LYS A 32 -19.95 -15.43 -6.62
N ALA A 33 -20.18 -14.92 -5.42
CA ALA A 33 -20.55 -15.73 -4.24
C ALA A 33 -21.86 -16.52 -4.41
N ASP A 34 -22.75 -16.09 -5.30
CA ASP A 34 -24.03 -16.75 -5.52
C ASP A 34 -23.97 -18.01 -6.42
N THR A 35 -22.81 -18.38 -6.96
CA THR A 35 -22.76 -19.46 -7.96
C THR A 35 -21.76 -20.57 -7.65
N ILE A 36 -20.96 -20.50 -6.59
CA ILE A 36 -19.93 -21.51 -6.33
C ILE A 36 -20.02 -22.05 -4.89
N MET A 37 -20.96 -22.92 -4.68
CA MET A 37 -20.96 -23.90 -3.59
C MET A 37 -20.07 -25.07 -4.04
N GLY A 38 -18.75 -24.87 -4.08
CA GLY A 38 -17.79 -25.83 -4.53
C GLY A 38 -16.61 -25.92 -3.58
N CYS A 39 -16.49 -27.04 -2.88
CA CYS A 39 -15.36 -27.57 -2.12
C CYS A 39 -14.49 -26.52 -1.39
N ILE A 40 -14.72 -26.36 -0.10
CA ILE A 40 -13.66 -25.92 0.84
C ILE A 40 -12.54 -26.94 0.66
N SER A 41 -11.32 -26.52 0.30
CA SER A 41 -10.17 -27.39 0.34
C SER A 41 -10.05 -27.90 1.77
N GLU A 42 -10.14 -29.22 1.95
CA GLU A 42 -10.03 -29.81 3.29
C GLU A 42 -8.65 -29.46 3.86
N ILE A 43 -8.62 -28.95 5.09
CA ILE A 43 -7.36 -28.73 5.80
C ILE A 43 -6.80 -30.10 6.18
N THR A 44 -5.61 -30.39 5.72
CA THR A 44 -4.91 -31.66 5.94
C THR A 44 -3.59 -31.45 6.67
N GLY A 45 -2.86 -32.52 6.95
CA GLY A 45 -1.49 -32.42 7.51
C GLY A 45 -0.45 -31.81 6.55
N GLN A 46 -0.80 -31.57 5.29
CA GLN A 46 0.06 -30.93 4.29
C GLN A 46 -0.25 -29.45 4.09
N THR A 47 -1.40 -28.98 4.57
CA THR A 47 -1.83 -27.61 4.42
C THR A 47 -0.83 -26.64 5.07
N ARG A 48 -0.34 -25.68 4.30
CA ARG A 48 0.66 -24.70 4.77
C ARG A 48 0.00 -23.52 5.46
N LEU A 49 0.58 -23.08 6.56
CA LEU A 49 0.10 -21.97 7.36
C LEU A 49 0.64 -20.63 6.83
N THR A 50 -0.28 -19.67 6.72
CA THR A 50 0.00 -18.25 6.53
C THR A 50 -0.84 -17.43 7.51
N GLY A 51 -0.61 -16.13 7.63
CA GLY A 51 -1.43 -15.34 8.55
C GLY A 51 -1.15 -13.85 8.58
N LEU A 52 -1.84 -13.17 9.49
CA LEU A 52 -1.66 -11.77 9.82
C LEU A 52 -1.20 -11.64 11.28
N LEU A 53 -0.11 -10.92 11.51
CA LEU A 53 0.36 -10.51 12.84
C LEU A 53 0.05 -9.04 13.04
N GLY A 54 -0.37 -8.68 14.26
CA GLY A 54 -0.67 -7.32 14.67
C GLY A 54 -1.60 -7.31 15.87
N SER A 55 -1.94 -6.14 16.41
CA SER A 55 -2.85 -6.02 17.56
C SER A 55 -3.55 -4.67 17.56
N PRO A 56 -4.90 -4.63 17.59
CA PRO A 56 -5.83 -5.74 17.49
C PRO A 56 -6.07 -6.19 16.03
N VAL A 57 -6.34 -7.47 15.77
CA VAL A 57 -6.58 -8.00 14.41
C VAL A 57 -7.95 -8.66 14.23
N SER A 58 -8.79 -8.68 15.26
CA SER A 58 -10.10 -9.34 15.24
C SER A 58 -11.07 -8.81 14.16
N HIS A 59 -10.92 -7.55 13.75
CA HIS A 59 -11.72 -6.89 12.72
C HIS A 59 -11.19 -7.10 11.30
N SER A 60 -10.04 -7.78 11.15
CA SER A 60 -9.40 -7.94 9.85
C SER A 60 -10.22 -8.83 8.91
N LYS A 61 -10.36 -8.38 7.66
CA LYS A 61 -10.98 -9.15 6.58
C LYS A 61 -9.97 -9.95 5.75
N SER A 62 -8.68 -9.86 6.10
CA SER A 62 -7.61 -10.58 5.39
C SER A 62 -7.83 -12.09 5.32
N PRO A 63 -8.31 -12.81 6.36
CA PRO A 63 -8.59 -14.24 6.26
C PRO A 63 -9.62 -14.59 5.20
N LEU A 64 -10.71 -13.84 5.10
CA LEU A 64 -11.75 -14.07 4.09
C LEU A 64 -11.17 -13.95 2.69
N MET A 65 -10.37 -12.92 2.46
CA MET A 65 -9.78 -12.61 1.17
C MET A 65 -8.71 -13.64 0.76
N HIS A 66 -7.75 -13.91 1.64
CA HIS A 66 -6.65 -14.81 1.32
C HIS A 66 -7.11 -16.26 1.17
N ASN A 67 -7.97 -16.76 2.07
CA ASN A 67 -8.48 -18.12 1.97
C ASN A 67 -9.30 -18.32 0.70
N GLU A 68 -10.10 -17.33 0.29
CA GLU A 68 -10.82 -17.42 -0.99
C GLU A 68 -9.86 -17.37 -2.19
N ALA A 69 -8.80 -16.55 -2.12
CA ALA A 69 -7.78 -16.53 -3.15
C ALA A 69 -7.07 -17.90 -3.26
N TYR A 70 -6.71 -18.51 -2.15
CA TYR A 70 -6.11 -19.84 -2.13
C TYR A 70 -7.02 -20.89 -2.76
N ARG A 71 -8.30 -20.86 -2.39
CA ARG A 71 -9.31 -21.75 -3.00
C ARG A 71 -9.41 -21.58 -4.51
N LEU A 72 -9.48 -20.33 -5.01
CA LEU A 72 -9.59 -20.03 -6.44
C LEU A 72 -8.33 -20.45 -7.23
N LEU A 73 -7.16 -20.36 -6.59
CA LEU A 73 -5.88 -20.71 -7.19
C LEU A 73 -5.50 -22.19 -7.01
N GLY A 74 -6.31 -22.96 -6.28
CA GLY A 74 -6.01 -24.37 -5.97
C GLY A 74 -4.79 -24.55 -5.07
N LEU A 75 -4.52 -23.59 -4.18
CA LEU A 75 -3.37 -23.63 -3.28
C LEU A 75 -3.77 -24.27 -1.94
N ASP A 76 -2.98 -25.22 -1.46
CA ASP A 76 -3.18 -25.87 -0.15
C ASP A 76 -2.56 -25.04 0.97
N TYR A 77 -3.24 -23.91 1.27
CA TYR A 77 -2.85 -22.93 2.28
C TYR A 77 -4.04 -22.56 3.16
N VAL A 78 -3.76 -22.18 4.39
CA VAL A 78 -4.73 -21.56 5.31
C VAL A 78 -4.17 -20.25 5.84
N TYR A 79 -5.02 -19.22 5.92
CA TYR A 79 -4.68 -17.91 6.43
C TYR A 79 -5.48 -17.61 7.70
N LEU A 80 -4.78 -17.27 8.78
CA LEU A 80 -5.36 -16.96 10.10
C LEU A 80 -4.90 -15.57 10.57
N CYS A 81 -5.59 -15.01 11.56
CA CYS A 81 -5.13 -13.82 12.30
C CYS A 81 -4.52 -14.24 13.64
N PHE A 82 -3.40 -13.62 13.98
CA PHE A 82 -2.71 -13.79 15.25
C PHE A 82 -2.64 -12.43 15.93
N ASP A 83 -3.38 -12.27 17.04
CA ASP A 83 -3.32 -11.06 17.86
C ASP A 83 -2.05 -11.09 18.72
N VAL A 84 -1.03 -10.40 18.21
CA VAL A 84 0.32 -10.38 18.81
C VAL A 84 0.64 -8.94 19.16
N PRO A 85 0.64 -8.58 20.45
CA PRO A 85 1.16 -7.29 20.90
C PRO A 85 2.65 -7.12 20.59
N GLU A 86 3.09 -5.88 20.38
CA GLU A 86 4.44 -5.56 19.93
C GLU A 86 5.55 -6.19 20.81
N ASN A 87 5.34 -6.23 22.14
CA ASN A 87 6.29 -6.82 23.08
C ASN A 87 6.45 -8.35 22.94
N ASN A 88 5.52 -9.03 22.26
CA ASN A 88 5.55 -10.46 22.00
C ASN A 88 5.97 -10.79 20.56
N LEU A 89 6.16 -9.79 19.71
CA LEU A 89 6.39 -10.00 18.28
C LEU A 89 7.61 -10.88 18.01
N GLN A 90 8.72 -10.63 18.68
CA GLN A 90 9.95 -11.41 18.49
C GLN A 90 9.76 -12.89 18.83
N VAL A 91 9.11 -13.17 19.97
CA VAL A 91 8.85 -14.56 20.40
C VAL A 91 7.87 -15.25 19.44
N ALA A 92 6.83 -14.55 19.00
CA ALA A 92 5.88 -15.06 18.04
C ALA A 92 6.56 -15.35 16.68
N PHE A 93 7.42 -14.46 16.21
CA PHE A 93 8.18 -14.65 14.97
C PHE A 93 9.09 -15.88 15.04
N GLU A 94 9.85 -16.04 16.14
CA GLU A 94 10.69 -17.24 16.34
C GLU A 94 9.84 -18.53 16.37
N GLY A 95 8.66 -18.47 16.99
CA GLY A 95 7.69 -19.58 16.94
C GLY A 95 7.26 -19.92 15.53
N LEU A 96 6.90 -18.94 14.73
CA LEU A 96 6.50 -19.12 13.33
C LEU A 96 7.64 -19.67 12.46
N LYS A 97 8.88 -19.27 12.71
CA LYS A 97 10.07 -19.87 12.07
C LYS A 97 10.17 -21.37 12.38
N LYS A 98 9.97 -21.75 13.66
CA LYS A 98 10.02 -23.17 14.07
C LYS A 98 8.86 -24.02 13.53
N LEU A 99 7.70 -23.40 13.33
CA LEU A 99 6.54 -24.02 12.69
C LEU A 99 6.67 -24.09 11.16
N ASN A 100 7.74 -23.54 10.59
CA ASN A 100 7.99 -23.50 9.14
C ASN A 100 6.80 -22.92 8.36
N VAL A 101 6.20 -21.81 8.85
CA VAL A 101 5.11 -21.14 8.15
C VAL A 101 5.55 -20.68 6.76
N ALA A 102 4.63 -20.63 5.80
CA ALA A 102 4.94 -20.25 4.42
C ALA A 102 5.24 -18.75 4.29
N GLY A 103 4.65 -17.94 5.16
CA GLY A 103 4.79 -16.49 5.21
C GLY A 103 3.65 -15.86 5.98
N PHE A 104 3.71 -14.57 6.20
CA PHE A 104 2.66 -13.83 6.90
C PHE A 104 2.70 -12.34 6.56
N ASN A 105 1.59 -11.66 6.81
CA ASN A 105 1.54 -10.21 6.78
C ASN A 105 1.72 -9.62 8.17
N CYS A 106 2.21 -8.38 8.23
CA CYS A 106 2.27 -7.56 9.41
C CYS A 106 1.40 -6.32 9.27
N THR A 107 0.61 -6.01 10.29
CA THR A 107 -0.09 -4.74 10.40
C THR A 107 0.44 -3.95 11.59
N MET A 108 -0.21 -2.83 11.93
CA MET A 108 0.20 -2.03 13.08
C MET A 108 0.06 -2.85 14.39
N PRO A 109 0.98 -2.63 15.35
CA PRO A 109 2.15 -1.72 15.35
C PRO A 109 3.42 -2.33 14.73
N ASP A 110 3.43 -3.56 14.27
CA ASP A 110 4.56 -4.48 14.11
C ASP A 110 5.47 -4.21 12.92
N LYS A 111 5.01 -3.43 11.92
CA LYS A 111 5.70 -3.27 10.62
C LYS A 111 7.17 -2.81 10.75
N THR A 112 7.45 -1.88 11.67
CA THR A 112 8.81 -1.33 11.86
C THR A 112 9.70 -2.28 12.65
N LEU A 113 9.16 -2.95 13.68
CA LEU A 113 9.94 -3.93 14.45
C LEU A 113 10.25 -5.16 13.61
N MET A 114 9.30 -5.64 12.80
CA MET A 114 9.51 -6.78 11.92
C MET A 114 10.66 -6.55 10.93
N SER A 115 10.88 -5.33 10.45
CA SER A 115 12.01 -5.02 9.57
C SER A 115 13.39 -5.28 10.19
N LYS A 116 13.47 -5.32 11.52
CA LYS A 116 14.69 -5.61 12.29
C LYS A 116 14.86 -7.09 12.64
N LEU A 117 13.79 -7.88 12.51
CA LEU A 117 13.74 -9.28 12.93
C LEU A 117 13.93 -10.26 11.76
N VAL A 118 13.53 -9.88 10.55
CA VAL A 118 13.66 -10.73 9.36
C VAL A 118 15.12 -10.94 8.95
N ASP A 119 15.38 -12.04 8.26
CA ASP A 119 16.73 -12.42 7.84
C ASP A 119 17.26 -11.54 6.67
N GLU A 120 16.35 -11.01 5.84
CA GLU A 120 16.69 -10.13 4.71
C GLU A 120 15.52 -9.17 4.42
N LEU A 121 15.83 -8.03 3.82
CA LEU A 121 14.85 -7.04 3.37
C LEU A 121 14.92 -6.86 1.86
N SER A 122 13.74 -6.77 1.22
CA SER A 122 13.64 -6.30 -0.15
C SER A 122 14.12 -4.84 -0.27
N PRO A 123 14.52 -4.37 -1.47
CA PRO A 123 14.99 -2.98 -1.66
C PRO A 123 14.01 -1.95 -1.11
N ALA A 124 12.72 -2.08 -1.43
CA ALA A 124 11.69 -1.17 -0.92
C ALA A 124 11.57 -1.20 0.60
N ALA A 125 11.50 -2.41 1.21
CA ALA A 125 11.39 -2.55 2.66
C ALA A 125 12.61 -1.98 3.40
N LYS A 126 13.80 -2.08 2.80
CA LYS A 126 15.05 -1.54 3.36
C LYS A 126 15.03 -0.01 3.40
N ILE A 127 14.61 0.65 2.32
CA ILE A 127 14.52 2.12 2.26
C ILE A 127 13.40 2.63 3.17
N ILE A 128 12.22 1.97 3.17
CA ILE A 128 11.06 2.37 3.99
C ILE A 128 11.32 2.12 5.49
N GLY A 129 12.11 1.11 5.85
CA GLY A 129 12.33 0.67 7.22
C GLY A 129 11.10 0.00 7.85
N ALA A 130 10.20 -0.57 7.02
CA ALA A 130 8.98 -1.23 7.48
C ALA A 130 8.60 -2.41 6.56
N VAL A 131 8.13 -3.49 7.18
CA VAL A 131 7.71 -4.73 6.51
C VAL A 131 6.23 -4.94 6.75
N ASN A 132 5.46 -5.20 5.69
CA ASN A 132 4.06 -5.60 5.78
C ASN A 132 3.83 -7.05 5.33
N THR A 133 4.82 -7.69 4.71
CA THR A 133 4.75 -9.05 4.19
C THR A 133 6.08 -9.76 4.40
N VAL A 134 6.05 -10.93 4.99
CA VAL A 134 7.21 -11.79 5.18
C VAL A 134 7.00 -13.08 4.43
N VAL A 135 7.99 -13.48 3.64
CA VAL A 135 7.98 -14.72 2.86
C VAL A 135 9.06 -15.65 3.39
N ASN A 136 8.72 -16.91 3.61
CA ASN A 136 9.67 -17.96 3.91
C ASN A 136 10.23 -18.54 2.61
N ASP A 137 11.43 -18.12 2.25
CA ASP A 137 12.18 -18.68 1.13
C ASP A 137 13.14 -19.75 1.64
N ASN A 138 12.65 -21.00 1.66
CA ASN A 138 13.43 -22.17 2.06
C ASN A 138 14.10 -22.05 3.45
N GLY A 139 13.40 -21.47 4.42
CA GLY A 139 13.88 -21.27 5.78
C GLY A 139 14.50 -19.90 6.03
N LYS A 140 14.70 -19.08 4.99
CA LYS A 140 15.11 -17.69 5.08
C LYS A 140 13.88 -16.77 5.01
N PHE A 141 13.65 -15.99 6.02
CA PHE A 141 12.49 -15.10 6.08
C PHE A 141 12.82 -13.71 5.52
N VAL A 142 12.26 -13.41 4.34
CA VAL A 142 12.50 -12.17 3.60
C VAL A 142 11.34 -11.20 3.83
N GLY A 143 11.65 -9.99 4.30
CA GLY A 143 10.69 -8.94 4.55
C GLY A 143 10.47 -8.04 3.32
N HIS A 144 9.22 -7.82 2.98
CA HIS A 144 8.79 -6.96 1.88
C HIS A 144 7.87 -5.85 2.38
N ASN A 145 7.82 -4.76 1.62
CA ASN A 145 6.74 -3.79 1.71
C ASN A 145 6.00 -3.75 0.38
N THR A 146 4.77 -4.22 0.37
CA THR A 146 3.94 -4.37 -0.84
C THR A 146 2.92 -3.26 -1.00
N ASP A 147 2.84 -2.29 -0.08
CA ASP A 147 1.86 -1.20 -0.13
C ASP A 147 2.09 -0.33 -1.39
N GLY A 148 3.35 0.07 -1.64
CA GLY A 148 3.72 0.83 -2.84
C GLY A 148 3.51 0.04 -4.13
N THR A 149 3.88 -1.25 -4.16
CA THR A 149 3.65 -2.13 -5.32
C THR A 149 2.15 -2.23 -5.64
N GLY A 150 1.29 -2.32 -4.62
CA GLY A 150 -0.16 -2.33 -4.80
C GLY A 150 -0.67 -1.03 -5.45
N TYR A 151 -0.13 0.12 -5.03
CA TYR A 151 -0.45 1.41 -5.63
C TYR A 151 -0.02 1.47 -7.11
N ILE A 152 1.22 1.16 -7.43
CA ILE A 152 1.72 1.18 -8.81
C ILE A 152 0.91 0.22 -9.70
N ARG A 153 0.58 -0.96 -9.18
CA ARG A 153 -0.24 -1.92 -9.92
C ARG A 153 -1.64 -1.38 -10.22
N SER A 154 -2.27 -0.66 -9.30
CA SER A 154 -3.57 -0.06 -9.58
C SER A 154 -3.50 1.06 -10.62
N LEU A 155 -2.42 1.85 -10.69
CA LEU A 155 -2.20 2.78 -11.81
C LEU A 155 -2.11 2.03 -13.15
N GLN A 156 -1.36 0.93 -13.20
CA GLN A 156 -1.20 0.11 -14.39
C GLN A 156 -2.53 -0.52 -14.84
N ASP A 157 -3.32 -1.01 -13.91
CA ASP A 157 -4.64 -1.58 -14.18
C ASP A 157 -5.64 -0.55 -14.74
N CYS A 158 -5.42 0.75 -14.45
CA CYS A 158 -6.16 1.86 -15.04
C CYS A 158 -5.54 2.37 -16.37
N GLY A 159 -4.53 1.69 -16.91
CA GLY A 159 -3.88 2.03 -18.17
C GLY A 159 -2.81 3.12 -18.05
N HIS A 160 -2.32 3.40 -16.85
CA HIS A 160 -1.29 4.39 -16.59
C HIS A 160 0.00 3.73 -16.06
N ASN A 161 1.14 4.43 -16.21
CA ASN A 161 2.41 4.00 -15.62
C ASN A 161 3.12 5.18 -14.98
N ILE A 162 4.11 4.88 -14.14
CA ILE A 162 4.92 5.87 -13.44
C ILE A 162 6.25 6.18 -14.14
N VAL A 163 6.69 5.34 -15.08
CA VAL A 163 8.01 5.45 -15.71
C VAL A 163 8.18 6.78 -16.42
N GLY A 164 9.23 7.51 -16.08
CA GLY A 164 9.56 8.83 -16.62
C GLY A 164 8.61 9.95 -16.21
N LYS A 165 7.62 9.69 -15.36
CA LYS A 165 6.61 10.65 -14.92
C LYS A 165 7.08 11.49 -13.73
N LYS A 166 6.50 12.69 -13.62
CA LYS A 166 6.55 13.49 -12.39
C LYS A 166 5.29 13.28 -11.58
N MET A 167 5.46 13.04 -10.27
CA MET A 167 4.35 12.87 -9.32
C MET A 167 4.38 13.97 -8.26
N THR A 168 3.23 14.53 -7.96
CA THR A 168 2.97 15.25 -6.70
C THR A 168 2.29 14.30 -5.72
N LEU A 169 2.93 14.07 -4.57
CA LEU A 169 2.45 13.19 -3.52
C LEU A 169 2.12 14.01 -2.27
N LEU A 170 0.85 14.05 -1.90
CA LEU A 170 0.39 14.76 -0.71
C LEU A 170 0.48 13.83 0.49
N GLY A 171 1.29 14.21 1.46
CA GLY A 171 1.56 13.46 2.69
C GLY A 171 2.91 12.76 2.72
N SER A 172 3.40 12.46 3.93
CA SER A 172 4.67 11.76 4.21
C SER A 172 4.51 10.60 5.21
N GLY A 173 3.28 10.14 5.46
CA GLY A 173 2.96 9.02 6.33
C GLY A 173 3.39 7.66 5.74
N GLY A 174 3.07 6.57 6.42
CA GLY A 174 3.51 5.22 6.02
C GLY A 174 3.09 4.81 4.61
N ALA A 175 1.85 5.13 4.19
CA ALA A 175 1.38 4.85 2.83
C ALA A 175 2.11 5.71 1.80
N ALA A 176 2.24 7.03 2.07
CA ALA A 176 3.00 7.94 1.21
C ALA A 176 4.45 7.48 1.05
N SER A 177 5.12 7.10 2.14
CA SER A 177 6.49 6.57 2.11
C SER A 177 6.60 5.34 1.21
N SER A 178 5.66 4.41 1.32
CA SER A 178 5.65 3.19 0.50
C SER A 178 5.43 3.49 -0.99
N ILE A 179 4.51 4.42 -1.30
CA ILE A 179 4.23 4.88 -2.67
C ILE A 179 5.45 5.58 -3.26
N CYS A 180 6.04 6.52 -2.51
CA CYS A 180 7.20 7.29 -2.95
C CYS A 180 8.38 6.37 -3.30
N VAL A 181 8.74 5.46 -2.39
CA VAL A 181 9.84 4.51 -2.60
C VAL A 181 9.58 3.61 -3.80
N GLN A 182 8.39 3.04 -3.91
CA GLN A 182 8.09 2.14 -5.02
C GLN A 182 8.04 2.89 -6.36
N ALA A 183 7.44 4.08 -6.40
CA ALA A 183 7.42 4.90 -7.60
C ALA A 183 8.83 5.27 -8.08
N ALA A 184 9.73 5.59 -7.15
CA ALA A 184 11.13 5.87 -7.46
C ALA A 184 11.86 4.63 -8.00
N LEU A 185 11.68 3.47 -7.36
CA LEU A 185 12.26 2.20 -7.82
C LEU A 185 11.73 1.75 -9.18
N ASP A 186 10.48 2.05 -9.49
CA ASP A 186 9.81 1.71 -10.76
C ASP A 186 10.05 2.75 -11.87
N GLY A 187 10.94 3.73 -11.62
CA GLY A 187 11.43 4.66 -12.65
C GLY A 187 10.63 5.95 -12.80
N ALA A 188 9.98 6.44 -11.74
CA ALA A 188 9.53 7.83 -11.72
C ALA A 188 10.72 8.76 -11.95
N ARG A 189 10.51 9.83 -12.74
CA ARG A 189 11.55 10.82 -13.00
C ARG A 189 11.76 11.77 -11.83
N GLU A 190 10.65 12.23 -11.26
CA GLU A 190 10.65 13.21 -10.18
C GLU A 190 9.41 13.03 -9.29
N ILE A 191 9.59 13.20 -7.97
CA ILE A 191 8.49 13.15 -7.00
C ILE A 191 8.60 14.35 -6.08
N ASP A 192 7.57 15.20 -6.04
CA ASP A 192 7.42 16.23 -5.04
C ASP A 192 6.55 15.68 -3.90
N VAL A 193 7.15 15.45 -2.74
CA VAL A 193 6.47 15.03 -1.51
C VAL A 193 6.10 16.28 -0.73
N LEU A 194 4.80 16.58 -0.64
CA LEU A 194 4.28 17.71 0.10
C LEU A 194 3.80 17.24 1.48
N SER A 195 4.37 17.83 2.53
CA SER A 195 4.03 17.45 3.91
C SER A 195 3.93 18.68 4.81
N ILE A 196 3.14 18.55 5.87
CA ILE A 196 3.13 19.54 6.93
C ILE A 196 4.44 19.47 7.72
N LYS A 197 4.91 20.60 8.22
CA LYS A 197 6.14 20.68 9.01
C LYS A 197 5.86 20.38 10.48
N ASP A 198 5.74 19.10 10.79
CA ASP A 198 5.45 18.59 12.12
C ASP A 198 6.64 17.78 12.69
N ASN A 199 6.41 17.06 13.79
CA ASN A 199 7.42 16.22 14.44
C ASN A 199 7.92 15.05 13.57
N PHE A 200 7.25 14.74 12.48
CA PHE A 200 7.66 13.68 11.54
C PHE A 200 8.45 14.21 10.34
N TRP A 201 8.62 15.52 10.23
CA TRP A 201 9.35 16.15 9.12
C TRP A 201 10.76 15.59 8.94
N SER A 202 11.53 15.45 10.02
CA SER A 202 12.89 14.90 9.97
C SER A 202 12.94 13.45 9.48
N LYS A 203 11.89 12.68 9.74
CA LYS A 203 11.76 11.32 9.17
C LYS A 203 11.51 11.37 7.67
N ALA A 204 10.72 12.33 7.19
CA ALA A 204 10.48 12.53 5.78
C ALA A 204 11.76 13.01 5.05
N GLU A 205 12.52 13.94 5.66
CA GLU A 205 13.84 14.37 5.13
C GLU A 205 14.79 13.18 4.96
N LYS A 206 14.88 12.34 5.98
CA LYS A 206 15.73 11.14 5.90
C LYS A 206 15.27 10.20 4.79
N LEU A 207 13.98 9.93 4.66
CA LEU A 207 13.44 9.07 3.63
C LEU A 207 13.75 9.61 2.23
N VAL A 208 13.57 10.92 2.00
CA VAL A 208 13.88 11.58 0.73
C VAL A 208 15.36 11.48 0.40
N SER A 209 16.25 11.68 1.39
CA SER A 209 17.69 11.44 1.20
C SER A 209 17.98 9.99 0.84
N ASP A 210 17.42 9.04 1.59
CA ASP A 210 17.63 7.60 1.35
C ASP A 210 17.15 7.19 -0.06
N ILE A 211 16.05 7.76 -0.59
CA ILE A 211 15.58 7.50 -1.95
C ILE A 211 16.54 8.08 -2.99
N ASN A 212 16.91 9.36 -2.84
CA ASN A 212 17.83 10.03 -3.77
C ASN A 212 19.21 9.36 -3.83
N ASP A 213 19.68 8.76 -2.73
CA ASP A 213 20.95 8.04 -2.66
C ASP A 213 20.87 6.63 -3.29
N ASN A 214 19.67 6.04 -3.43
CA ASN A 214 19.51 4.65 -3.86
C ASN A 214 18.73 4.48 -5.17
N THR A 215 18.27 5.57 -5.79
CA THR A 215 17.51 5.54 -7.06
C THR A 215 17.90 6.72 -7.95
N ASP A 216 17.57 6.63 -9.23
CA ASP A 216 17.76 7.74 -10.19
C ASP A 216 16.61 8.77 -10.15
N CYS A 217 15.59 8.56 -9.30
CA CYS A 217 14.47 9.45 -9.16
C CYS A 217 14.86 10.68 -8.33
N LYS A 218 14.54 11.88 -8.82
CA LYS A 218 14.69 13.10 -8.04
C LYS A 218 13.50 13.28 -7.09
N VAL A 219 13.71 13.18 -5.80
CA VAL A 219 12.67 13.39 -4.79
C VAL A 219 12.93 14.67 -4.02
N ASN A 220 11.92 15.53 -3.94
CA ASN A 220 11.93 16.79 -3.21
C ASN A 220 10.94 16.70 -2.04
N LEU A 221 11.33 17.21 -0.86
CA LEU A 221 10.41 17.42 0.26
C LEU A 221 10.04 18.90 0.32
N ILE A 222 8.76 19.19 0.28
CA ILE A 222 8.21 20.55 0.18
C ILE A 222 7.21 20.76 1.32
N GLU A 223 7.25 21.91 1.97
CA GLU A 223 6.26 22.29 2.97
C GLU A 223 4.90 22.53 2.29
N MET A 224 3.87 21.80 2.76
CA MET A 224 2.54 21.81 2.15
C MET A 224 1.75 23.07 2.51
N ASN A 225 1.39 23.83 1.49
CA ASN A 225 0.44 24.95 1.54
C ASN A 225 -0.24 25.08 0.16
N ASP A 226 -1.21 25.98 0.05
CA ASP A 226 -1.99 26.13 -1.19
C ASP A 226 -1.10 26.49 -2.40
N ASP A 227 -0.10 27.37 -2.22
CA ASP A 227 0.82 27.78 -3.29
C ASP A 227 1.72 26.61 -3.73
N SER A 228 2.33 25.92 -2.79
CA SER A 228 3.21 24.78 -3.09
C SER A 228 2.47 23.61 -3.74
N ILE A 229 1.20 23.38 -3.38
CA ILE A 229 0.34 22.42 -4.07
C ILE A 229 0.14 22.85 -5.52
N GLY A 230 -0.23 24.12 -5.74
CA GLY A 230 -0.45 24.67 -7.08
C GLY A 230 0.79 24.53 -7.98
N GLU A 231 1.96 24.98 -7.49
CA GLU A 231 3.23 24.90 -8.22
C GLU A 231 3.64 23.49 -8.59
N SER A 232 3.57 22.56 -7.63
CA SER A 232 3.95 21.15 -7.86
C SER A 232 2.99 20.46 -8.84
N VAL A 233 1.68 20.65 -8.66
CA VAL A 233 0.64 20.05 -9.51
C VAL A 233 0.73 20.56 -10.95
N PHE A 234 1.05 21.84 -11.13
CA PHE A 234 1.17 22.45 -12.46
C PHE A 234 2.17 21.72 -13.37
N SER A 235 3.26 21.19 -12.81
CA SER A 235 4.31 20.50 -13.55
C SER A 235 4.22 18.97 -13.48
N SER A 236 3.23 18.42 -12.77
CA SER A 236 3.11 16.98 -12.54
C SER A 236 2.25 16.26 -13.57
N ASP A 237 2.57 15.00 -13.82
CA ASP A 237 1.75 14.06 -14.59
C ASP A 237 0.71 13.35 -13.69
N ILE A 238 1.04 13.17 -12.41
CA ILE A 238 0.24 12.43 -11.43
C ILE A 238 0.15 13.24 -10.13
N LEU A 239 -1.05 13.40 -9.60
CA LEU A 239 -1.34 13.91 -8.26
C LEU A 239 -1.92 12.79 -7.41
N THR A 240 -1.33 12.54 -6.24
CA THR A 240 -1.79 11.49 -5.33
C THR A 240 -2.03 12.05 -3.93
N ASN A 241 -3.26 11.90 -3.44
CA ASN A 241 -3.54 12.12 -2.03
C ASN A 241 -3.18 10.84 -1.23
N ALA A 242 -2.20 10.95 -0.36
CA ALA A 242 -1.80 9.91 0.58
C ALA A 242 -1.87 10.40 2.04
N THR A 243 -2.74 11.39 2.28
CA THR A 243 -3.08 11.90 3.61
C THR A 243 -4.40 11.30 4.10
N PRO A 244 -4.76 11.42 5.39
CA PRO A 244 -6.08 11.06 5.89
C PRO A 244 -7.15 12.14 5.62
N ILE A 245 -6.83 13.25 4.94
CA ILE A 245 -7.79 14.34 4.67
C ILE A 245 -8.81 13.87 3.65
N GLY A 246 -10.09 13.89 4.02
CA GLY A 246 -11.21 13.32 3.26
C GLY A 246 -11.60 11.90 3.68
N MET A 247 -10.90 11.30 4.66
CA MET A 247 -11.24 9.99 5.20
C MET A 247 -12.27 10.08 6.33
N ALA A 248 -13.19 9.11 6.39
CA ALA A 248 -14.13 9.01 7.49
C ALA A 248 -13.41 8.95 8.86
N PRO A 249 -13.96 9.61 9.92
CA PRO A 249 -15.27 10.28 9.96
C PRO A 249 -15.31 11.70 9.40
N ASN A 250 -14.16 12.33 9.07
CA ASN A 250 -14.05 13.73 8.63
C ASN A 250 -13.94 13.81 7.10
N THR A 251 -15.04 13.59 6.40
CA THR A 251 -15.07 13.42 4.94
C THR A 251 -15.04 14.75 4.15
N ASP A 252 -15.28 15.89 4.80
CA ASP A 252 -15.43 17.19 4.11
C ASP A 252 -14.09 17.87 3.78
N GLY A 253 -12.97 17.27 4.19
CA GLY A 253 -11.64 17.82 3.96
C GLY A 253 -11.19 17.68 2.50
N CYS A 254 -10.68 18.76 1.90
CA CYS A 254 -10.05 18.76 0.59
C CYS A 254 -8.75 19.56 0.63
N LEU A 255 -7.65 18.97 0.14
CA LEU A 255 -6.36 19.66 0.06
C LEU A 255 -6.25 20.56 -1.17
N VAL A 256 -6.91 20.18 -2.26
CA VAL A 256 -6.94 20.98 -3.50
C VAL A 256 -8.16 21.90 -3.46
N LYS A 257 -7.96 23.13 -3.02
CA LYS A 257 -9.04 24.12 -2.90
C LYS A 257 -9.41 24.76 -4.24
N ASP A 258 -8.43 24.95 -5.11
CA ASP A 258 -8.62 25.52 -6.44
C ASP A 258 -8.58 24.40 -7.49
N SER A 259 -9.76 24.05 -8.00
CA SER A 259 -9.88 23.02 -9.04
C SER A 259 -9.29 23.44 -10.40
N SER A 260 -8.97 24.72 -10.61
CA SER A 260 -8.39 25.21 -11.87
C SER A 260 -6.97 24.68 -12.13
N ILE A 261 -6.27 24.24 -11.07
CA ILE A 261 -4.94 23.61 -11.21
C ILE A 261 -5.01 22.19 -11.78
N LEU A 262 -6.20 21.58 -11.81
CA LEU A 262 -6.40 20.21 -12.28
C LEU A 262 -6.62 20.22 -13.80
N ARG A 263 -5.58 19.90 -14.53
CA ARG A 263 -5.60 19.85 -16.00
C ARG A 263 -6.22 18.53 -16.52
N PRO A 264 -6.80 18.51 -17.72
CA PRO A 264 -7.39 17.28 -18.30
C PRO A 264 -6.42 16.10 -18.42
N GLU A 265 -5.12 16.37 -18.58
CA GLU A 265 -4.07 15.35 -18.74
C GLU A 265 -3.56 14.83 -17.41
N LEU A 266 -3.84 15.54 -16.31
CA LEU A 266 -3.39 15.16 -14.98
C LEU A 266 -4.13 13.90 -14.52
N ILE A 267 -3.36 12.92 -14.08
CA ILE A 267 -3.88 11.72 -13.41
C ILE A 267 -4.05 12.07 -11.93
N VAL A 268 -5.28 12.06 -11.43
CA VAL A 268 -5.56 12.28 -10.02
C VAL A 268 -5.90 10.96 -9.37
N SER A 269 -5.22 10.62 -8.29
CA SER A 269 -5.45 9.42 -7.50
C SER A 269 -5.62 9.74 -6.01
N ASP A 270 -6.44 8.95 -5.35
CA ASP A 270 -6.67 9.04 -3.90
C ASP A 270 -6.57 7.64 -3.30
N ILE A 271 -5.83 7.49 -2.20
CA ILE A 271 -5.70 6.20 -1.51
C ILE A 271 -6.80 6.00 -0.46
N ILE A 272 -7.66 6.98 -0.24
CA ILE A 272 -8.79 6.87 0.67
C ILE A 272 -9.83 5.93 0.09
N TYR A 273 -10.25 4.96 0.88
CA TYR A 273 -11.25 3.93 0.50
C TYR A 273 -12.51 3.96 1.37
N ASN A 274 -12.56 4.84 2.36
CA ASN A 274 -13.73 5.04 3.21
C ASN A 274 -13.89 6.54 3.51
N PRO A 275 -14.90 7.22 2.92
CA PRO A 275 -15.95 6.67 2.05
C PRO A 275 -15.44 6.29 0.65
N LEU A 276 -16.26 5.51 -0.08
CA LEU A 276 -15.99 5.15 -1.48
C LEU A 276 -16.45 6.24 -2.47
N GLU A 277 -17.26 7.20 -2.01
CA GLU A 277 -17.81 8.32 -2.78
C GLU A 277 -17.32 9.68 -2.25
#